data_428bc43b6ecd3d2bccf1131f869db77f
#
_entry.id   428bc43b6ecd3d2bccf1131f869db77f
#
_cell.length_a   1.000
_cell.length_b   1.000
_cell.length_c   1.000
_cell.angle_alpha   90.00
_cell.angle_beta   90.00
_cell.angle_gamma   90.00
#
_symmetry.space_group_name_H-M   'P 1'
#
loop_
_entity.id
_entity.type
_entity.pdbx_description
1 polymer ?
#
loop_
_entity_poly.entity_id
_entity_poly.type
_entity_poly.pdbx_seq_one_letter_code
_entity_poly.pdbx_strand_id
1 'polypeptide(L)'
;MNAVLRVRISAKQSKQKVIITAASRVTHTDKFNICGREAKKDATTVLDCSVISAIAKKYAAKRIETDNKADAWWPQLHSFAVGLKGAPDLIKAREVAHHIGTVHHEINYTVQEGLDAVRDVIYFIETYDITTVRASTPMYLLARVIKSMGIKMVLSGEGADEVFGGYLYFHKAPTPQAFHEETVRKLSKLHLYDCLRANKSLAAWGVEGRVPFLDKEFLDVAMRINPAVKMCPGKEIEKKVVREAFADILPQSVAWRQKEQFSDGVGYSWIDTLKAVTAAAVSDEQMAHAAERFPIHTPQNKEEYYYRTIFEEHFPSESAARSVPSVPSVACSTAEALAWDASFQGKNDPSGRAVAGVHEEAYKD
;
A
#
# COMPACT_ATOMS: atom_id res chain seq x y z
N MET A 1 23.90 12.88 -9.58
CA MET A 1 22.84 13.22 -10.57
C MET A 1 21.60 13.63 -9.76
N ASN A 2 21.34 14.95 -9.64
CA ASN A 2 20.22 15.46 -8.85
C ASN A 2 18.91 15.31 -9.63
N ALA A 3 18.25 14.18 -9.50
CA ALA A 3 16.88 14.03 -9.98
C ALA A 3 15.97 14.79 -9.01
N VAL A 4 15.58 16.00 -9.37
CA VAL A 4 14.66 16.82 -8.57
C VAL A 4 13.24 16.35 -8.87
N LEU A 5 12.64 15.62 -7.92
CA LEU A 5 11.20 15.37 -7.91
C LEU A 5 10.48 16.72 -7.73
N ARG A 6 10.08 17.35 -8.83
CA ARG A 6 9.27 18.59 -8.79
C ARG A 6 7.79 18.21 -8.70
N VAL A 7 7.28 18.15 -7.49
CA VAL A 7 5.82 18.09 -7.28
C VAL A 7 5.23 19.47 -7.62
N ARG A 8 4.58 19.57 -8.76
CA ARG A 8 3.82 20.78 -9.16
C ARG A 8 2.50 20.80 -8.38
N ILE A 9 2.48 21.48 -7.25
CA ILE A 9 1.25 21.78 -6.52
C ILE A 9 0.63 23.02 -7.23
N SER A 10 -0.27 22.78 -8.18
CA SER A 10 -1.03 23.86 -8.82
C SER A 10 -2.08 24.37 -7.84
N ALA A 11 -1.81 25.47 -7.17
CA ALA A 11 -2.74 26.17 -6.31
C ALA A 11 -3.43 27.29 -7.11
N LYS A 12 -4.39 26.94 -7.98
CA LYS A 12 -5.43 27.89 -8.38
C LYS A 12 -6.75 27.46 -7.76
N GLN A 13 -7.24 28.33 -6.86
CA GLN A 13 -8.58 28.36 -6.26
C GLN A 13 -8.99 27.16 -5.40
N SER A 14 -8.73 27.26 -4.14
CA SER A 14 -9.61 27.08 -2.99
C SER A 14 -8.78 26.82 -1.73
N LYS A 15 -9.26 27.24 -0.58
CA LYS A 15 -8.66 27.08 0.77
C LYS A 15 -8.69 25.59 1.19
N GLN A 16 -7.83 24.75 0.59
CA GLN A 16 -7.82 23.28 0.85
C GLN A 16 -6.57 22.85 1.62
N LYS A 17 -6.77 22.04 2.66
CA LYS A 17 -5.72 21.40 3.47
C LYS A 17 -5.07 20.26 2.70
N VAL A 18 -3.73 20.25 2.58
CA VAL A 18 -2.95 19.15 1.96
C VAL A 18 -2.57 18.14 3.04
N ILE A 19 -2.77 16.86 2.77
CA ILE A 19 -2.61 15.79 3.74
C ILE A 19 -1.95 14.58 3.12
N ILE A 20 -1.22 13.82 3.95
CA ILE A 20 -0.42 12.70 3.53
C ILE A 20 -0.72 11.49 4.43
N THR A 21 -0.84 10.32 3.83
CA THR A 21 -1.19 9.07 4.53
C THR A 21 -0.04 8.08 4.59
N ALA A 22 0.11 7.44 5.75
CA ALA A 22 0.94 6.25 5.95
C ALA A 22 0.13 5.18 6.71
N ALA A 23 0.35 3.91 6.43
CA ALA A 23 -0.41 2.81 7.03
C ALA A 23 0.48 1.79 7.77
N SER A 24 -0.09 0.98 8.66
CA SER A 24 0.66 0.31 9.74
C SER A 24 0.21 -1.09 10.19
N ARG A 25 1.03 -1.81 11.00
CA ARG A 25 0.92 -3.21 11.40
C ARG A 25 0.99 -3.51 12.89
N VAL A 26 0.45 -4.69 13.33
CA VAL A 26 0.61 -5.30 14.68
C VAL A 26 1.19 -6.72 14.63
N THR A 27 2.11 -7.02 15.55
CA THR A 27 2.35 -8.38 16.04
C THR A 27 2.33 -8.40 17.56
N HIS A 28 1.63 -9.39 18.14
CA HIS A 28 1.64 -9.68 19.56
C HIS A 28 2.74 -10.71 19.83
N THR A 29 3.64 -10.45 20.75
CA THR A 29 4.08 -11.35 21.81
C THR A 29 5.07 -10.68 22.76
N ASP A 30 4.78 -10.90 24.00
CA ASP A 30 5.37 -10.71 25.30
C ASP A 30 6.88 -10.56 25.48
N LYS A 31 7.14 -9.70 26.50
CA LYS A 31 8.21 -9.71 27.50
C LYS A 31 9.62 -9.30 27.14
N PHE A 32 9.92 -8.13 27.71
CA PHE A 32 11.20 -7.68 28.25
C PHE A 32 12.36 -8.67 28.21
N ASN A 33 13.43 -8.30 27.48
CA ASN A 33 14.76 -8.32 28.07
C ASN A 33 15.68 -7.31 27.36
N ILE A 34 16.22 -6.41 28.15
CA ILE A 34 17.23 -5.44 27.75
C ILE A 34 18.55 -6.21 27.76
N CYS A 35 19.17 -6.41 26.61
CA CYS A 35 20.60 -6.32 26.36
C CYS A 35 20.95 -6.83 24.96
N GLY A 36 21.66 -6.01 24.19
CA GLY A 36 22.61 -6.42 23.14
C GLY A 36 22.02 -6.87 21.79
N ARG A 37 22.24 -6.02 20.77
CA ARG A 37 22.32 -6.39 19.37
C ARG A 37 21.22 -7.29 18.82
N GLU A 38 20.12 -6.67 18.36
CA GLU A 38 19.36 -7.19 17.21
C GLU A 38 18.49 -6.07 16.63
N ALA A 39 19.02 -5.35 15.65
CA ALA A 39 18.23 -4.57 14.72
C ALA A 39 17.66 -5.55 13.69
N LYS A 40 16.61 -6.28 14.04
CA LYS A 40 15.93 -7.21 13.14
C LYS A 40 14.43 -7.14 13.29
N LYS A 41 13.76 -7.02 12.14
CA LYS A 41 12.35 -7.35 11.87
C LYS A 41 11.31 -6.32 12.28
N ASP A 42 11.37 -5.15 11.64
CA ASP A 42 10.20 -4.28 11.56
C ASP A 42 10.06 -3.73 10.14
N ALA A 43 9.17 -4.30 9.37
CA ALA A 43 8.98 -3.99 7.94
C ALA A 43 7.89 -2.94 7.68
N THR A 44 7.95 -2.13 6.60
CA THR A 44 6.93 -1.09 6.31
C THR A 44 6.64 -0.69 4.87
N THR A 45 5.41 -0.16 4.70
CA THR A 45 4.92 0.69 3.59
C THR A 45 5.24 2.18 3.78
N VAL A 46 5.86 2.59 4.88
CA VAL A 46 6.00 3.99 5.31
C VAL A 46 6.97 4.81 4.43
N LEU A 47 7.95 4.19 3.76
CA LEU A 47 8.98 4.92 3.00
C LEU A 47 8.38 5.90 1.97
N ASP A 48 7.52 5.44 1.11
CA ASP A 48 7.01 6.18 -0.04
C ASP A 48 6.17 7.39 0.39
N CYS A 49 5.25 7.16 1.33
CA CYS A 49 4.49 8.24 1.94
C CYS A 49 5.38 9.21 2.72
N SER A 50 6.45 8.74 3.36
CA SER A 50 7.41 9.58 4.09
C SER A 50 8.20 10.49 3.15
N VAL A 51 8.62 9.97 2.00
CA VAL A 51 9.27 10.77 0.94
C VAL A 51 8.33 11.89 0.47
N ILE A 52 7.09 11.57 0.14
CA ILE A 52 6.10 12.56 -0.29
C ILE A 52 5.83 13.58 0.83
N SER A 53 5.71 13.12 2.09
CA SER A 53 5.51 13.97 3.26
C SER A 53 6.66 14.97 3.46
N ALA A 54 7.89 14.50 3.40
CA ALA A 54 9.08 15.32 3.57
C ALA A 54 9.20 16.38 2.47
N ILE A 55 8.94 16.00 1.21
CA ILE A 55 8.92 16.92 0.08
C ILE A 55 7.82 17.97 0.26
N ALA A 56 6.60 17.56 0.58
CA ALA A 56 5.48 18.48 0.78
C ALA A 56 5.77 19.47 1.91
N LYS A 57 6.35 19.02 3.02
CA LYS A 57 6.75 19.88 4.14
C LYS A 57 7.81 20.90 3.73
N LYS A 58 8.83 20.49 2.99
CA LYS A 58 9.87 21.37 2.47
C LYS A 58 9.31 22.49 1.60
N TYR A 59 8.34 22.18 0.75
CA TYR A 59 7.70 23.18 -0.11
C TYR A 59 6.70 24.06 0.64
N ALA A 60 5.98 23.51 1.62
CA ALA A 60 5.09 24.30 2.48
C ALA A 60 5.87 25.34 3.29
N ALA A 61 7.02 24.98 3.85
CA ALA A 61 7.88 25.90 4.59
C ALA A 61 8.38 27.08 3.72
N LYS A 62 8.86 26.79 2.50
CA LYS A 62 9.34 27.82 1.56
C LYS A 62 8.26 28.83 1.19
N ARG A 63 7.01 28.39 1.06
CA ARG A 63 5.89 29.27 0.73
C ARG A 63 5.57 30.28 1.83
N ILE A 64 5.73 29.86 3.07
CA ILE A 64 5.54 30.75 4.26
C ILE A 64 6.63 31.83 4.29
N GLU A 65 7.83 31.56 3.81
CA GLU A 65 8.93 32.52 3.76
C GLU A 65 8.77 33.55 2.64
N THR A 66 8.09 33.21 1.55
CA THR A 66 8.01 34.03 0.32
C THR A 66 6.70 34.78 0.17
N ASP A 67 5.60 34.29 0.76
CA ASP A 67 4.29 34.94 0.67
C ASP A 67 4.08 35.91 1.83
N ASN A 68 3.41 37.04 1.57
CA ASN A 68 3.02 38.00 2.60
C ASN A 68 2.33 37.27 3.75
N LYS A 69 2.81 37.43 4.98
CA LYS A 69 2.31 36.76 6.19
C LYS A 69 0.80 36.92 6.40
N ALA A 70 0.18 37.96 5.83
CA ALA A 70 -1.25 38.20 5.90
C ALA A 70 -2.11 37.20 5.08
N ASP A 71 -1.54 36.61 4.02
CA ASP A 71 -2.24 35.66 3.14
C ASP A 71 -1.85 34.18 3.40
N ALA A 72 -0.88 33.94 4.27
CA ALA A 72 -0.37 32.61 4.63
C ALA A 72 -1.35 31.88 5.56
N TRP A 73 -2.43 31.35 5.02
CA TRP A 73 -3.46 30.60 5.78
C TRP A 73 -3.06 29.16 6.11
N TRP A 74 -1.81 28.73 5.86
CA TRP A 74 -1.37 27.35 5.92
C TRP A 74 -0.09 27.13 6.72
N PRO A 75 -0.16 27.14 8.03
CA PRO A 75 1.06 26.87 8.80
C PRO A 75 1.37 25.37 8.98
N GLN A 76 0.41 24.45 8.81
CA GLN A 76 0.65 23.08 9.25
C GLN A 76 0.22 22.01 8.23
N LEU A 77 1.19 21.15 7.89
CA LEU A 77 0.93 19.94 7.12
C LEU A 77 0.39 18.86 8.07
N HIS A 78 -0.75 18.26 7.72
CA HIS A 78 -1.32 17.15 8.44
C HIS A 78 -0.87 15.82 7.82
N SER A 79 -0.53 14.84 8.64
CA SER A 79 -0.25 13.47 8.23
C SER A 79 -1.17 12.49 8.95
N PHE A 80 -1.50 11.37 8.29
CA PHE A 80 -2.43 10.38 8.79
C PHE A 80 -1.82 8.99 8.68
N ALA A 81 -2.05 8.18 9.70
CA ALA A 81 -1.75 6.77 9.68
C ALA A 81 -2.94 5.98 10.25
N VAL A 82 -3.19 4.79 9.70
CA VAL A 82 -4.27 3.91 10.11
C VAL A 82 -3.74 2.52 10.42
N GLY A 83 -4.26 1.88 11.44
CA GLY A 83 -3.91 0.51 11.78
C GLY A 83 -4.60 0.01 13.04
N LEU A 84 -4.40 -1.24 13.35
CA LEU A 84 -4.80 -1.82 14.63
C LEU A 84 -3.94 -1.23 15.75
N LYS A 85 -4.49 -1.13 16.96
CA LYS A 85 -3.79 -0.52 18.11
C LYS A 85 -2.43 -1.18 18.36
N GLY A 86 -1.39 -0.35 18.46
CA GLY A 86 -0.02 -0.81 18.75
C GLY A 86 0.77 -1.29 17.51
N ALA A 87 0.28 -1.04 16.32
CA ALA A 87 0.95 -1.40 15.09
C ALA A 87 2.35 -0.77 14.95
N PRO A 88 3.39 -1.52 14.55
CA PRO A 88 4.74 -0.98 14.38
C PRO A 88 4.81 0.18 13.39
N ASP A 89 3.99 0.16 12.37
CA ASP A 89 3.95 1.22 11.37
C ASP A 89 3.35 2.52 11.92
N LEU A 90 2.37 2.46 12.83
CA LEU A 90 1.90 3.66 13.55
C LEU A 90 3.06 4.30 14.32
N ILE A 91 3.91 3.47 14.95
CA ILE A 91 5.11 3.95 15.64
C ILE A 91 6.05 4.66 14.68
N LYS A 92 6.31 4.07 13.51
CA LYS A 92 7.21 4.66 12.52
C LYS A 92 6.60 5.87 11.81
N ALA A 93 5.32 5.86 11.52
CA ALA A 93 4.62 7.03 11.00
C ALA A 93 4.71 8.22 11.98
N ARG A 94 4.60 7.96 13.27
CA ARG A 94 4.77 8.97 14.32
C ARG A 94 6.21 9.49 14.39
N GLU A 95 7.21 8.60 14.27
CA GLU A 95 8.63 8.97 14.21
C GLU A 95 8.92 9.91 13.03
N VAL A 96 8.42 9.55 11.83
CA VAL A 96 8.53 10.41 10.64
C VAL A 96 7.82 11.74 10.85
N ALA A 97 6.58 11.70 11.33
CA ALA A 97 5.79 12.91 11.55
C ALA A 97 6.47 13.89 12.52
N HIS A 98 7.05 13.38 13.59
CA HIS A 98 7.85 14.17 14.53
C HIS A 98 9.11 14.75 13.85
N HIS A 99 9.83 13.94 13.09
CA HIS A 99 11.06 14.33 12.40
C HIS A 99 10.83 15.45 11.38
N ILE A 100 9.78 15.33 10.55
CA ILE A 100 9.45 16.33 9.52
C ILE A 100 8.55 17.47 10.03
N GLY A 101 8.03 17.38 11.25
CA GLY A 101 7.21 18.41 11.88
C GLY A 101 5.80 18.54 11.29
N THR A 102 5.08 17.44 11.11
CA THR A 102 3.66 17.42 10.72
C THR A 102 2.74 17.32 11.92
N VAL A 103 1.48 17.76 11.77
CA VAL A 103 0.42 17.44 12.72
C VAL A 103 -0.07 16.04 12.42
N HIS A 104 0.32 15.09 13.26
CA HIS A 104 0.06 13.67 13.01
C HIS A 104 -1.26 13.23 13.63
N HIS A 105 -2.03 12.44 12.86
CA HIS A 105 -3.28 11.82 13.27
C HIS A 105 -3.15 10.30 13.11
N GLU A 106 -3.21 9.62 14.22
CA GLU A 106 -3.19 8.17 14.28
C GLU A 106 -4.61 7.63 14.44
N ILE A 107 -5.06 6.85 13.47
CA ILE A 107 -6.39 6.28 13.44
C ILE A 107 -6.29 4.80 13.77
N ASN A 108 -6.78 4.43 14.94
CA ASN A 108 -6.89 3.05 15.34
C ASN A 108 -8.30 2.55 15.00
N TYR A 109 -8.40 1.38 14.38
CA TYR A 109 -9.65 0.67 14.18
C TYR A 109 -9.59 -0.71 14.82
N THR A 110 -10.73 -1.26 15.15
CA THR A 110 -10.86 -2.62 15.65
C THR A 110 -11.10 -3.60 14.51
N VAL A 111 -10.76 -4.87 14.72
CA VAL A 111 -11.05 -5.92 13.72
C VAL A 111 -12.55 -5.95 13.40
N GLN A 112 -13.41 -5.75 14.42
CA GLN A 112 -14.87 -5.73 14.20
C GLN A 112 -15.30 -4.58 13.31
N GLU A 113 -14.81 -3.36 13.54
CA GLU A 113 -15.09 -2.22 12.64
C GLU A 113 -14.64 -2.50 11.21
N GLY A 114 -13.53 -3.21 11.04
CA GLY A 114 -13.09 -3.66 9.73
C GLY A 114 -14.06 -4.65 9.08
N LEU A 115 -14.50 -5.67 9.83
CA LEU A 115 -15.46 -6.68 9.34
C LEU A 115 -16.79 -6.05 8.98
N ASP A 116 -17.30 -5.14 9.81
CA ASP A 116 -18.57 -4.43 9.58
C ASP A 116 -18.51 -3.58 8.31
N ALA A 117 -17.34 -3.05 7.96
CA ALA A 117 -17.14 -2.21 6.80
C ALA A 117 -17.00 -3.00 5.47
N VAL A 118 -16.69 -4.31 5.49
CA VAL A 118 -16.37 -5.09 4.28
C VAL A 118 -17.45 -4.98 3.21
N ARG A 119 -18.71 -5.04 3.60
CA ARG A 119 -19.83 -4.97 2.67
C ARG A 119 -19.90 -3.63 1.93
N ASP A 120 -19.78 -2.53 2.67
CA ASP A 120 -19.75 -1.19 2.09
C ASP A 120 -18.50 -0.99 1.24
N VAL A 121 -17.36 -1.49 1.70
CA VAL A 121 -16.10 -1.43 0.95
C VAL A 121 -16.26 -2.09 -0.41
N ILE A 122 -16.77 -3.32 -0.49
CA ILE A 122 -17.01 -4.03 -1.77
C ILE A 122 -17.94 -3.23 -2.68
N TYR A 123 -18.98 -2.60 -2.14
CA TYR A 123 -19.86 -1.72 -2.91
C TYR A 123 -19.12 -0.54 -3.52
N PHE A 124 -18.32 0.17 -2.72
CA PHE A 124 -17.63 1.37 -3.20
C PHE A 124 -16.43 1.09 -4.11
N ILE A 125 -15.69 0.00 -3.86
CA ILE A 125 -14.53 -0.35 -4.70
C ILE A 125 -14.92 -1.12 -5.96
N GLU A 126 -16.13 -1.67 -6.02
CA GLU A 126 -16.69 -2.41 -7.18
C GLU A 126 -15.79 -3.59 -7.62
N THR A 127 -15.23 -4.31 -6.66
CA THR A 127 -14.40 -5.49 -6.90
C THR A 127 -14.50 -6.48 -5.73
N TYR A 128 -14.23 -7.75 -6.01
CA TYR A 128 -14.12 -8.82 -5.01
C TYR A 128 -12.71 -9.42 -4.94
N ASP A 129 -11.71 -8.75 -5.54
CA ASP A 129 -10.31 -9.17 -5.41
C ASP A 129 -9.87 -9.13 -3.95
N ILE A 130 -9.32 -10.27 -3.47
CA ILE A 130 -8.97 -10.45 -2.04
C ILE A 130 -8.03 -9.35 -1.55
N THR A 131 -6.95 -9.12 -2.28
CA THR A 131 -5.92 -8.16 -1.87
C THR A 131 -6.49 -6.74 -1.83
N THR A 132 -7.29 -6.41 -2.83
CA THR A 132 -7.94 -5.10 -2.92
C THR A 132 -8.93 -4.89 -1.78
N VAL A 133 -9.78 -5.86 -1.45
CA VAL A 133 -10.73 -5.76 -0.32
C VAL A 133 -10.00 -5.62 1.01
N ARG A 134 -9.02 -6.49 1.28
CA ARG A 134 -8.23 -6.46 2.53
C ARG A 134 -7.57 -5.11 2.77
N ALA A 135 -7.00 -4.52 1.74
CA ALA A 135 -6.27 -3.26 1.81
C ALA A 135 -7.19 -2.03 1.73
N SER A 136 -8.32 -2.12 1.03
CA SER A 136 -9.29 -1.01 0.93
C SER A 136 -10.00 -0.73 2.25
N THR A 137 -10.26 -1.75 3.06
CA THR A 137 -11.01 -1.59 4.31
C THR A 137 -10.38 -0.57 5.26
N PRO A 138 -9.10 -0.66 5.63
CA PRO A 138 -8.46 0.36 6.46
C PRO A 138 -8.39 1.72 5.78
N MET A 139 -8.20 1.79 4.45
CA MET A 139 -8.21 3.05 3.71
C MET A 139 -9.59 3.72 3.73
N TYR A 140 -10.65 2.95 3.60
CA TYR A 140 -12.02 3.42 3.70
C TYR A 140 -12.32 4.03 5.08
N LEU A 141 -11.93 3.33 6.15
CA LEU A 141 -12.09 3.82 7.52
C LEU A 141 -11.25 5.09 7.79
N LEU A 142 -10.03 5.14 7.27
CA LEU A 142 -9.18 6.32 7.31
C LEU A 142 -9.81 7.51 6.60
N ALA A 143 -10.32 7.30 5.39
CA ALA A 143 -10.94 8.34 4.58
C ALA A 143 -12.15 8.98 5.27
N ARG A 144 -12.94 8.19 6.00
CA ARG A 144 -14.05 8.66 6.84
C ARG A 144 -13.58 9.70 7.86
N VAL A 145 -12.49 9.43 8.56
CA VAL A 145 -11.93 10.36 9.55
C VAL A 145 -11.37 11.61 8.87
N ILE A 146 -10.62 11.46 7.79
CA ILE A 146 -10.09 12.57 7.01
C ILE A 146 -11.23 13.50 6.56
N LYS A 147 -12.31 12.94 6.06
CA LYS A 147 -13.51 13.69 5.65
C LYS A 147 -14.14 14.45 6.80
N SER A 148 -14.27 13.83 7.98
CA SER A 148 -14.86 14.45 9.16
C SER A 148 -14.08 15.69 9.64
N MET A 149 -12.79 15.78 9.33
CA MET A 149 -11.94 16.94 9.59
C MET A 149 -12.05 18.05 8.52
N GLY A 150 -12.97 17.91 7.55
CA GLY A 150 -13.19 18.88 6.48
C GLY A 150 -12.12 18.86 5.38
N ILE A 151 -11.32 17.81 5.34
CA ILE A 151 -10.23 17.64 4.38
C ILE A 151 -10.76 17.02 3.11
N LYS A 152 -10.33 17.54 1.96
CA LYS A 152 -10.85 17.14 0.65
C LYS A 152 -9.82 16.48 -0.25
N MET A 153 -8.53 16.52 0.10
CA MET A 153 -7.47 15.98 -0.72
C MET A 153 -6.32 15.45 0.13
N VAL A 154 -5.78 14.32 -0.30
CA VAL A 154 -4.59 13.68 0.32
C VAL A 154 -3.54 13.40 -0.73
N LEU A 155 -2.27 13.37 -0.32
CA LEU A 155 -1.15 12.84 -1.10
C LEU A 155 -0.83 11.44 -0.60
N SER A 156 -0.56 10.51 -1.51
CA SER A 156 -0.19 9.12 -1.22
C SER A 156 1.09 8.71 -1.95
N GLY A 157 1.81 7.75 -1.38
CA GLY A 157 2.99 7.12 -1.97
C GLY A 157 2.68 5.99 -2.96
N GLU A 158 1.41 5.79 -3.33
CA GLU A 158 1.02 4.75 -4.30
C GLU A 158 1.78 4.88 -5.63
N GLY A 159 2.09 3.75 -6.24
CA GLY A 159 2.83 3.66 -7.50
C GLY A 159 4.36 3.56 -7.34
N ALA A 160 4.90 3.87 -6.17
CA ALA A 160 6.35 3.77 -5.95
C ALA A 160 6.89 2.35 -6.06
N ASP A 161 6.12 1.36 -5.62
CA ASP A 161 6.50 -0.05 -5.68
C ASP A 161 6.58 -0.57 -7.11
N GLU A 162 5.66 -0.17 -7.94
CA GLU A 162 5.60 -0.54 -9.35
C GLU A 162 6.71 0.11 -10.16
N VAL A 163 7.03 1.38 -9.85
CA VAL A 163 8.08 2.13 -10.56
C VAL A 163 9.48 1.67 -10.20
N PHE A 164 9.70 1.33 -8.92
CA PHE A 164 11.02 1.02 -8.38
C PHE A 164 11.22 -0.43 -7.94
N GLY A 165 10.29 -1.33 -8.26
CA GLY A 165 10.38 -2.74 -7.91
C GLY A 165 10.38 -2.98 -6.40
N GLY A 166 9.43 -2.37 -5.69
CA GLY A 166 9.39 -2.43 -4.24
C GLY A 166 8.79 -3.70 -3.64
N TYR A 167 8.19 -4.58 -4.42
CA TYR A 167 7.67 -5.86 -3.94
C TYR A 167 8.79 -6.89 -3.78
N LEU A 168 8.69 -7.74 -2.75
CA LEU A 168 9.75 -8.69 -2.40
C LEU A 168 10.14 -9.64 -3.53
N TYR A 169 9.19 -10.03 -4.37
CA TYR A 169 9.48 -10.93 -5.48
C TYR A 169 10.43 -10.32 -6.53
N PHE A 170 10.58 -8.98 -6.59
CA PHE A 170 11.54 -8.34 -7.50
C PHE A 170 13.01 -8.68 -7.17
N HIS A 171 13.32 -9.13 -5.96
CA HIS A 171 14.64 -9.67 -5.62
C HIS A 171 15.05 -10.86 -6.49
N LYS A 172 14.07 -11.58 -7.04
CA LYS A 172 14.28 -12.76 -7.90
C LYS A 172 14.27 -12.43 -9.39
N ALA A 173 14.23 -11.14 -9.76
CA ALA A 173 14.30 -10.75 -11.17
C ALA A 173 15.61 -11.21 -11.80
N PRO A 174 15.56 -12.05 -12.87
CA PRO A 174 16.76 -12.69 -13.39
C PRO A 174 17.67 -11.73 -14.16
N THR A 175 17.10 -10.69 -14.75
CA THR A 175 17.84 -9.70 -15.56
C THR A 175 17.25 -8.31 -15.40
N PRO A 176 18.03 -7.23 -15.68
CA PRO A 176 17.50 -5.87 -15.72
C PRO A 176 16.34 -5.70 -16.70
N GLN A 177 16.36 -6.43 -17.81
CA GLN A 177 15.28 -6.41 -18.80
C GLN A 177 13.99 -7.01 -18.22
N ALA A 178 14.06 -8.19 -17.60
CA ALA A 178 12.91 -8.84 -16.96
C ALA A 178 12.32 -7.96 -15.83
N PHE A 179 13.19 -7.33 -15.03
CA PHE A 179 12.78 -6.36 -14.01
C PHE A 179 12.00 -5.20 -14.63
N HIS A 180 12.51 -4.58 -15.69
CA HIS A 180 11.84 -3.47 -16.36
C HIS A 180 10.50 -3.88 -16.96
N GLU A 181 10.45 -5.00 -17.67
CA GLU A 181 9.21 -5.51 -18.26
C GLU A 181 8.14 -5.75 -17.19
N GLU A 182 8.52 -6.25 -16.03
CA GLU A 182 7.60 -6.44 -14.91
C GLU A 182 7.10 -5.11 -14.36
N THR A 183 7.95 -4.09 -14.20
CA THR A 183 7.50 -2.76 -13.78
C THR A 183 6.48 -2.18 -14.78
N VAL A 184 6.69 -2.38 -16.07
CA VAL A 184 5.73 -1.96 -17.11
C VAL A 184 4.42 -2.74 -17.01
N ARG A 185 4.45 -4.07 -16.84
CA ARG A 185 3.25 -4.90 -16.64
C ARG A 185 2.44 -4.45 -15.42
N LYS A 186 3.11 -4.19 -14.30
CA LYS A 186 2.46 -3.71 -13.08
C LYS A 186 1.81 -2.35 -13.30
N LEU A 187 2.52 -1.38 -13.86
CA LEU A 187 1.99 -0.04 -14.12
C LEU A 187 0.80 -0.08 -15.08
N SER A 188 0.85 -0.90 -16.13
CA SER A 188 -0.24 -0.99 -17.12
C SER A 188 -1.56 -1.50 -16.54
N LYS A 189 -1.50 -2.31 -15.47
CA LYS A 189 -2.67 -2.89 -14.79
C LYS A 189 -3.01 -2.23 -13.45
N LEU A 190 -2.26 -1.22 -13.03
CA LEU A 190 -2.38 -0.63 -11.69
C LEU A 190 -3.75 0.00 -11.42
N HIS A 191 -4.44 0.44 -12.47
CA HIS A 191 -5.80 0.97 -12.41
C HIS A 191 -6.86 -0.07 -12.00
N LEU A 192 -6.53 -1.36 -12.07
CA LEU A 192 -7.41 -2.47 -11.67
C LEU A 192 -7.22 -2.89 -10.21
N TYR A 193 -6.13 -2.47 -9.56
CA TYR A 193 -5.72 -2.91 -8.22
C TYR A 193 -5.42 -1.73 -7.28
N ASP A 194 -4.17 -1.36 -7.12
CA ASP A 194 -3.75 -0.39 -6.10
C ASP A 194 -4.28 1.03 -6.35
N CYS A 195 -4.31 1.49 -7.60
CA CYS A 195 -4.92 2.77 -7.93
C CYS A 195 -6.44 2.76 -7.81
N LEU A 196 -7.11 1.66 -8.19
CA LEU A 196 -8.54 1.49 -7.97
C LEU A 196 -8.86 1.57 -6.48
N ARG A 197 -8.14 0.80 -5.67
CA ARG A 197 -8.25 0.79 -4.22
C ARG A 197 -8.09 2.19 -3.63
N ALA A 198 -6.96 2.85 -3.91
CA ALA A 198 -6.66 4.16 -3.35
C ALA A 198 -7.70 5.20 -3.76
N ASN A 199 -8.08 5.23 -5.04
CA ASN A 199 -9.06 6.18 -5.55
C ASN A 199 -10.46 5.95 -4.97
N LYS A 200 -10.99 4.72 -5.08
CA LYS A 200 -12.38 4.43 -4.71
C LYS A 200 -12.61 4.46 -3.20
N SER A 201 -11.64 3.99 -2.38
CA SER A 201 -11.76 4.08 -0.92
C SER A 201 -11.80 5.52 -0.42
N LEU A 202 -11.03 6.42 -1.04
CA LEU A 202 -11.05 7.84 -0.71
C LEU A 202 -12.32 8.53 -1.26
N ALA A 203 -12.69 8.24 -2.51
CA ALA A 203 -13.83 8.82 -3.19
C ALA A 203 -15.16 8.46 -2.52
N ALA A 204 -15.27 7.28 -1.88
CA ALA A 204 -16.42 6.88 -1.06
C ALA A 204 -16.82 7.94 -0.02
N TRP A 205 -15.84 8.69 0.47
CA TRP A 205 -16.03 9.78 1.44
C TRP A 205 -15.86 11.18 0.82
N GLY A 206 -15.73 11.28 -0.52
CA GLY A 206 -15.51 12.54 -1.22
C GLY A 206 -14.16 13.18 -0.91
N VAL A 207 -13.13 12.37 -0.72
CA VAL A 207 -11.73 12.77 -0.57
C VAL A 207 -10.99 12.45 -1.86
N GLU A 208 -10.26 13.43 -2.42
CA GLU A 208 -9.41 13.24 -3.60
C GLU A 208 -8.06 12.68 -3.21
N GLY A 209 -7.64 11.56 -3.82
CA GLY A 209 -6.28 11.02 -3.70
C GLY A 209 -5.39 11.51 -4.82
N ARG A 210 -4.19 11.99 -4.48
CA ARG A 210 -3.15 12.34 -5.45
C ARG A 210 -1.91 11.50 -5.22
N VAL A 211 -1.34 10.99 -6.32
CA VAL A 211 -0.27 9.99 -6.33
C VAL A 211 0.95 10.49 -7.12
N PRO A 212 1.84 11.28 -6.49
CA PRO A 212 2.94 11.95 -7.18
C PRO A 212 3.90 10.99 -7.90
N PHE A 213 4.04 9.74 -7.44
CA PHE A 213 4.86 8.73 -8.12
C PHE A 213 4.31 8.28 -9.47
N LEU A 214 3.03 8.57 -9.75
CA LEU A 214 2.37 8.27 -11.02
C LEU A 214 2.15 9.51 -11.89
N ASP A 215 2.72 10.65 -11.52
CA ASP A 215 2.77 11.82 -12.40
C ASP A 215 3.51 11.49 -13.70
N LYS A 216 2.97 11.95 -14.84
CA LYS A 216 3.48 11.57 -16.17
C LYS A 216 4.94 12.00 -16.39
N GLU A 217 5.29 13.22 -15.97
CA GLU A 217 6.66 13.72 -16.10
C GLU A 217 7.61 12.93 -15.19
N PHE A 218 7.15 12.59 -13.98
CA PHE A 218 7.91 11.75 -13.07
C PHE A 218 8.12 10.34 -13.62
N LEU A 219 7.05 9.70 -14.12
CA LEU A 219 7.12 8.36 -14.72
C LEU A 219 8.09 8.33 -15.91
N ASP A 220 8.03 9.33 -16.79
CA ASP A 220 8.95 9.41 -17.92
C ASP A 220 10.42 9.42 -17.49
N VAL A 221 10.76 10.17 -16.45
CA VAL A 221 12.11 10.21 -15.89
C VAL A 221 12.45 8.91 -15.17
N ALA A 222 11.56 8.43 -14.30
CA ALA A 222 11.83 7.28 -13.45
C ALA A 222 11.94 5.97 -14.26
N MET A 223 11.15 5.81 -15.32
CA MET A 223 11.19 4.62 -16.16
C MET A 223 12.38 4.61 -17.13
N ARG A 224 13.04 5.74 -17.36
CA ARG A 224 14.31 5.83 -18.10
C ARG A 224 15.55 5.56 -17.25
N ILE A 225 15.44 5.47 -15.93
CA ILE A 225 16.54 5.04 -15.07
C ILE A 225 16.94 3.63 -15.47
N ASN A 226 18.24 3.38 -15.65
CA ASN A 226 18.75 2.05 -15.99
C ASN A 226 18.20 1.00 -14.99
N PRO A 227 17.47 -0.01 -15.45
CA PRO A 227 16.88 -1.02 -14.59
C PRO A 227 17.88 -1.72 -13.66
N ALA A 228 19.12 -1.89 -14.10
CA ALA A 228 20.18 -2.48 -13.27
C ALA A 228 20.43 -1.68 -11.97
N VAL A 229 20.18 -0.36 -11.97
CA VAL A 229 20.33 0.50 -10.78
C VAL A 229 19.13 0.37 -9.84
N LYS A 230 18.00 -0.07 -10.37
CA LYS A 230 16.77 -0.30 -9.57
C LYS A 230 16.71 -1.69 -8.96
N MET A 231 17.41 -2.67 -9.54
CA MET A 231 17.46 -4.04 -9.03
C MET A 231 18.05 -4.07 -7.62
N CYS A 232 17.67 -5.09 -6.87
CA CYS A 232 18.16 -5.36 -5.52
C CYS A 232 18.63 -6.83 -5.42
N PRO A 233 19.69 -7.23 -6.15
CA PRO A 233 20.19 -8.59 -6.10
C PRO A 233 20.85 -8.91 -4.75
N GLY A 234 20.75 -10.16 -4.33
CA GLY A 234 21.40 -10.67 -3.12
C GLY A 234 20.90 -9.98 -1.84
N LYS A 235 21.81 -9.38 -1.09
CA LYS A 235 21.54 -8.72 0.21
C LYS A 235 21.11 -7.25 0.10
N GLU A 236 20.91 -6.73 -1.09
CA GLU A 236 20.49 -5.33 -1.25
C GLU A 236 19.00 -5.14 -0.87
N ILE A 237 18.68 -3.96 -0.37
CA ILE A 237 17.31 -3.61 0.00
C ILE A 237 16.56 -3.06 -1.22
N GLU A 238 15.27 -3.38 -1.32
CA GLU A 238 14.41 -2.85 -2.38
C GLU A 238 14.33 -1.32 -2.37
N LYS A 239 14.14 -0.72 -3.54
CA LYS A 239 14.09 0.75 -3.75
C LYS A 239 15.34 1.50 -3.27
N LYS A 240 16.53 0.87 -3.30
CA LYS A 240 17.79 1.47 -2.85
C LYS A 240 18.02 2.86 -3.42
N VAL A 241 17.78 3.06 -4.71
CA VAL A 241 17.92 4.37 -5.38
C VAL A 241 17.08 5.48 -4.74
N VAL A 242 15.86 5.15 -4.28
CA VAL A 242 14.97 6.10 -3.59
C VAL A 242 15.48 6.33 -2.17
N ARG A 243 15.89 5.27 -1.48
CA ARG A 243 16.41 5.35 -0.10
C ARG A 243 17.65 6.22 -0.01
N GLU A 244 18.61 6.02 -0.90
CA GLU A 244 19.83 6.84 -0.99
C GLU A 244 19.53 8.31 -1.29
N ALA A 245 18.57 8.57 -2.21
CA ALA A 245 18.20 9.93 -2.58
C ALA A 245 17.55 10.72 -1.43
N PHE A 246 16.96 10.05 -0.44
CA PHE A 246 16.24 10.67 0.68
C PHE A 246 16.80 10.31 2.06
N ALA A 247 17.96 9.64 2.13
CA ALA A 247 18.58 9.21 3.39
C ALA A 247 18.88 10.37 4.35
N ASP A 248 19.21 11.54 3.82
CA ASP A 248 19.50 12.74 4.61
C ASP A 248 18.24 13.49 5.09
N ILE A 249 17.07 13.13 4.56
CA ILE A 249 15.81 13.84 4.81
C ILE A 249 14.88 13.05 5.72
N LEU A 250 15.07 11.73 5.77
CA LEU A 250 14.25 10.81 6.57
C LEU A 250 15.05 10.22 7.73
N PRO A 251 14.37 9.80 8.82
CA PRO A 251 15.03 9.03 9.87
C PRO A 251 15.69 7.77 9.28
N GLN A 252 16.90 7.46 9.70
CA GLN A 252 17.64 6.27 9.22
C GLN A 252 16.85 4.97 9.48
N SER A 253 16.16 4.89 10.61
CA SER A 253 15.28 3.77 10.98
C SER A 253 14.09 3.57 10.04
N VAL A 254 13.80 4.54 9.17
CA VAL A 254 12.74 4.48 8.15
C VAL A 254 13.35 4.38 6.76
N ALA A 255 14.39 5.16 6.48
CA ALA A 255 15.07 5.16 5.18
C ALA A 255 15.62 3.76 4.81
N TRP A 256 16.15 3.02 5.78
CA TRP A 256 16.77 1.70 5.58
C TRP A 256 15.97 0.55 6.17
N ARG A 257 14.68 0.74 6.34
CA ARG A 257 13.78 -0.31 6.81
C ARG A 257 13.25 -1.13 5.64
N GLN A 258 13.22 -2.46 5.82
CA GLN A 258 12.65 -3.42 4.88
C GLN A 258 11.17 -3.12 4.61
N LYS A 259 10.72 -3.38 3.36
CA LYS A 259 9.32 -3.18 2.96
C LYS A 259 8.40 -4.33 3.41
N GLU A 260 7.18 -3.98 3.79
CA GLU A 260 6.02 -4.88 3.81
C GLU A 260 4.89 -4.38 2.91
N GLN A 261 4.00 -5.28 2.50
CA GLN A 261 2.81 -4.89 1.74
C GLN A 261 1.78 -4.23 2.65
N PHE A 262 0.98 -3.32 2.10
CA PHE A 262 -0.03 -2.58 2.85
C PHE A 262 -1.05 -3.51 3.54
N SER A 263 -1.53 -4.55 2.85
CA SER A 263 -2.46 -5.53 3.42
C SER A 263 -1.89 -6.28 4.63
N ASP A 264 -0.57 -6.47 4.67
CA ASP A 264 0.15 -7.05 5.80
C ASP A 264 0.48 -5.99 6.86
N GLY A 265 0.75 -4.77 6.41
CA GLY A 265 1.13 -3.62 7.25
C GLY A 265 0.05 -3.14 8.21
N VAL A 266 -1.23 -3.30 7.89
CA VAL A 266 -2.35 -2.94 8.79
C VAL A 266 -2.55 -3.93 9.94
N GLY A 267 -1.91 -5.09 9.93
CA GLY A 267 -1.93 -6.08 11.00
C GLY A 267 -2.21 -7.49 10.51
N TYR A 268 -1.32 -8.43 10.81
CA TYR A 268 -1.52 -9.85 10.48
C TYR A 268 -2.83 -10.41 11.07
N SER A 269 -3.21 -9.96 12.26
CA SER A 269 -4.48 -10.34 12.87
C SER A 269 -5.69 -9.93 12.02
N TRP A 270 -5.61 -8.85 11.25
CA TRP A 270 -6.65 -8.45 10.31
C TRP A 270 -6.89 -9.54 9.25
N ILE A 271 -5.85 -9.96 8.55
CA ILE A 271 -5.93 -10.99 7.51
C ILE A 271 -6.33 -12.34 8.11
N ASP A 272 -5.73 -12.72 9.24
CA ASP A 272 -6.03 -14.00 9.89
C ASP A 272 -7.48 -14.08 10.36
N THR A 273 -8.02 -12.97 10.88
CA THR A 273 -9.43 -12.93 11.27
C THR A 273 -10.35 -12.96 10.05
N LEU A 274 -10.04 -12.24 8.96
CA LEU A 274 -10.82 -12.34 7.73
C LEU A 274 -10.86 -13.78 7.21
N LYS A 275 -9.72 -14.47 7.17
CA LYS A 275 -9.66 -15.88 6.79
C LYS A 275 -10.49 -16.77 7.71
N ALA A 276 -10.43 -16.55 9.01
CA ALA A 276 -11.21 -17.33 9.99
C ALA A 276 -12.73 -17.08 9.85
N VAL A 277 -13.14 -15.83 9.73
CA VAL A 277 -14.55 -15.45 9.58
C VAL A 277 -15.12 -16.00 8.27
N THR A 278 -14.40 -15.84 7.16
CA THR A 278 -14.86 -16.32 5.86
C THR A 278 -14.88 -17.86 5.79
N ALA A 279 -13.91 -18.52 6.43
CA ALA A 279 -13.89 -19.98 6.55
C ALA A 279 -15.07 -20.51 7.36
N ALA A 280 -15.53 -19.79 8.38
CA ALA A 280 -16.72 -20.13 9.15
C ALA A 280 -18.04 -19.83 8.43
N ALA A 281 -18.07 -18.76 7.63
CA ALA A 281 -19.26 -18.31 6.90
C ALA A 281 -19.57 -19.12 5.65
N VAL A 282 -18.58 -19.79 5.04
CA VAL A 282 -18.73 -20.55 3.80
C VAL A 282 -18.50 -22.03 4.07
N SER A 283 -19.51 -22.86 3.80
CA SER A 283 -19.42 -24.31 3.99
C SER A 283 -18.57 -24.98 2.89
N ASP A 284 -18.11 -26.22 3.14
CA ASP A 284 -17.41 -27.00 2.14
C ASP A 284 -18.33 -27.43 0.98
N GLU A 285 -19.62 -27.62 1.27
CA GLU A 285 -20.64 -27.87 0.27
C GLU A 285 -20.82 -26.68 -0.67
N GLN A 286 -20.88 -25.45 -0.13
CA GLN A 286 -20.92 -24.23 -0.95
C GLN A 286 -19.69 -24.12 -1.86
N MET A 287 -18.51 -24.45 -1.34
CA MET A 287 -17.29 -24.46 -2.16
C MET A 287 -17.31 -25.54 -3.24
N ALA A 288 -17.84 -26.72 -2.96
CA ALA A 288 -17.97 -27.80 -3.96
C ALA A 288 -18.86 -27.40 -5.14
N HIS A 289 -19.89 -26.56 -4.89
CA HIS A 289 -20.81 -26.05 -5.91
C HIS A 289 -20.48 -24.63 -6.39
N ALA A 290 -19.25 -24.13 -6.09
CA ALA A 290 -18.86 -22.77 -6.45
C ALA A 290 -18.91 -22.50 -7.97
N ALA A 291 -18.56 -23.48 -8.80
CA ALA A 291 -18.58 -23.35 -10.26
C ALA A 291 -20.01 -23.24 -10.82
N GLU A 292 -20.99 -23.90 -10.19
CA GLU A 292 -22.39 -23.83 -10.58
C GLU A 292 -22.96 -22.45 -10.25
N ARG A 293 -22.65 -21.93 -9.04
CA ARG A 293 -23.13 -20.63 -8.59
C ARG A 293 -22.43 -19.46 -9.26
N PHE A 294 -21.11 -19.56 -9.45
CA PHE A 294 -20.25 -18.53 -10.00
C PHE A 294 -19.45 -19.04 -11.20
N PRO A 295 -20.10 -19.26 -12.38
CA PRO A 295 -19.42 -19.81 -13.56
C PRO A 295 -18.38 -18.85 -14.15
N ILE A 296 -18.48 -17.54 -13.84
CA ILE A 296 -17.54 -16.52 -14.26
C ILE A 296 -16.61 -16.25 -13.09
N HIS A 297 -15.30 -16.45 -13.27
CA HIS A 297 -14.29 -16.27 -12.24
C HIS A 297 -14.64 -17.03 -10.96
N THR A 298 -14.78 -18.33 -11.10
CA THR A 298 -15.15 -19.24 -10.00
C THR A 298 -14.19 -19.08 -8.82
N PRO A 299 -14.69 -18.79 -7.62
CA PRO A 299 -13.87 -18.66 -6.42
C PRO A 299 -13.04 -19.92 -6.13
N GLN A 300 -11.77 -19.74 -5.79
CA GLN A 300 -10.83 -20.83 -5.51
C GLN A 300 -10.69 -21.12 -4.00
N ASN A 301 -11.19 -20.24 -3.17
CA ASN A 301 -11.16 -20.37 -1.71
C ASN A 301 -12.39 -19.72 -1.07
N LYS A 302 -12.60 -19.97 0.22
CA LYS A 302 -13.77 -19.49 0.97
C LYS A 302 -13.83 -17.97 1.09
N GLU A 303 -12.68 -17.31 1.12
CA GLU A 303 -12.63 -15.84 1.19
C GLU A 303 -13.07 -15.21 -0.14
N GLU A 304 -12.60 -15.72 -1.27
CA GLU A 304 -13.07 -15.31 -2.60
C GLU A 304 -14.58 -15.55 -2.74
N TYR A 305 -15.07 -16.72 -2.29
CA TYR A 305 -16.49 -17.04 -2.33
C TYR A 305 -17.31 -16.05 -1.51
N TYR A 306 -16.86 -15.72 -0.31
CA TYR A 306 -17.52 -14.77 0.58
C TYR A 306 -17.61 -13.37 -0.06
N TYR A 307 -16.50 -12.84 -0.56
CA TYR A 307 -16.50 -11.53 -1.22
C TYR A 307 -17.29 -11.54 -2.52
N ARG A 308 -17.20 -12.61 -3.29
CA ARG A 308 -17.97 -12.78 -4.52
C ARG A 308 -19.48 -12.79 -4.24
N THR A 309 -19.91 -13.40 -3.16
CA THR A 309 -21.32 -13.40 -2.73
C THR A 309 -21.80 -11.98 -2.44
N ILE A 310 -21.05 -11.22 -1.67
CA ILE A 310 -21.39 -9.82 -1.35
C ILE A 310 -21.40 -8.96 -2.62
N PHE A 311 -20.42 -9.14 -3.50
CA PHE A 311 -20.34 -8.41 -4.76
C PHE A 311 -21.58 -8.65 -5.63
N GLU A 312 -22.02 -9.89 -5.74
CA GLU A 312 -23.17 -10.23 -6.58
C GLU A 312 -24.50 -9.70 -6.03
N GLU A 313 -24.63 -9.54 -4.71
CA GLU A 313 -25.77 -8.86 -4.11
C GLU A 313 -25.86 -7.38 -4.51
N HIS A 314 -24.72 -6.73 -4.71
CA HIS A 314 -24.66 -5.34 -5.18
C HIS A 314 -24.70 -5.22 -6.71
N PHE A 315 -24.03 -6.16 -7.41
CA PHE A 315 -23.80 -6.10 -8.85
C PHE A 315 -24.14 -7.47 -9.51
N PRO A 316 -25.44 -7.82 -9.68
CA PRO A 316 -25.86 -9.17 -10.07
C PRO A 316 -25.65 -9.51 -11.54
N SER A 317 -25.08 -8.61 -12.37
CA SER A 317 -24.91 -8.88 -13.79
C SER A 317 -23.63 -9.64 -14.09
N GLU A 318 -23.64 -10.51 -15.09
CA GLU A 318 -22.45 -11.18 -15.60
C GLU A 318 -21.39 -10.18 -16.08
N SER A 319 -21.80 -9.07 -16.68
CA SER A 319 -20.88 -8.03 -17.14
C SER A 319 -20.11 -7.40 -15.98
N ALA A 320 -20.76 -7.19 -14.84
CA ALA A 320 -20.09 -6.72 -13.63
C ALA A 320 -19.06 -7.74 -13.13
N ALA A 321 -19.42 -9.03 -13.11
CA ALA A 321 -18.49 -10.07 -12.72
C ALA A 321 -17.25 -10.13 -13.62
N ARG A 322 -17.42 -9.97 -14.93
CA ARG A 322 -16.33 -9.97 -15.93
C ARG A 322 -15.43 -8.74 -15.85
N SER A 323 -15.88 -7.64 -15.24
CA SER A 323 -15.06 -6.43 -15.08
C SER A 323 -13.98 -6.54 -14.01
N VAL A 324 -14.12 -7.51 -13.08
CA VAL A 324 -13.15 -7.75 -12.01
C VAL A 324 -12.05 -8.66 -12.51
N PRO A 325 -10.76 -8.31 -12.31
CA PRO A 325 -9.67 -9.19 -12.73
C PRO A 325 -9.68 -10.50 -11.94
N SER A 326 -9.45 -11.61 -12.65
CA SER A 326 -9.51 -12.97 -12.11
C SER A 326 -8.17 -13.70 -12.27
N VAL A 327 -7.07 -13.01 -12.10
CA VAL A 327 -5.75 -13.65 -12.19
C VAL A 327 -5.27 -13.97 -10.79
N PRO A 328 -4.96 -15.24 -10.48
CA PRO A 328 -4.31 -15.58 -9.22
C PRO A 328 -3.03 -14.77 -9.07
N SER A 329 -2.89 -14.07 -7.95
CA SER A 329 -1.70 -13.33 -7.60
C SER A 329 -1.07 -13.96 -6.36
N VAL A 330 0.22 -14.22 -6.43
CA VAL A 330 1.03 -14.59 -5.26
C VAL A 330 1.87 -13.38 -4.91
N ALA A 331 1.74 -12.88 -3.69
CA ALA A 331 2.48 -11.72 -3.20
C ALA A 331 2.41 -10.49 -4.14
N CYS A 332 1.27 -10.26 -4.76
CA CYS A 332 1.06 -9.22 -5.78
C CYS A 332 1.91 -9.35 -7.06
N SER A 333 2.49 -10.52 -7.33
CA SER A 333 3.27 -10.78 -8.56
C SER A 333 2.37 -10.96 -9.78
N THR A 334 2.98 -10.95 -10.96
CA THR A 334 2.34 -11.39 -12.21
C THR A 334 2.65 -12.86 -12.49
N ALA A 335 1.92 -13.47 -13.43
CA ALA A 335 2.18 -14.85 -13.82
C ALA A 335 3.60 -15.04 -14.37
N GLU A 336 4.12 -14.04 -15.09
CA GLU A 336 5.49 -14.04 -15.62
C GLU A 336 6.54 -14.00 -14.50
N ALA A 337 6.31 -13.19 -13.47
CA ALA A 337 7.23 -13.08 -12.34
C ALA A 337 7.21 -14.32 -11.43
N LEU A 338 6.11 -15.09 -11.42
CA LEU A 338 6.06 -16.38 -10.72
C LEU A 338 7.03 -17.42 -11.31
N ALA A 339 7.42 -17.28 -12.57
CA ALA A 339 8.40 -18.14 -13.21
C ALA A 339 9.85 -17.81 -12.80
N TRP A 340 10.10 -16.71 -12.10
CA TRP A 340 11.46 -16.30 -11.73
C TRP A 340 12.09 -17.17 -10.65
N ASP A 341 11.28 -17.80 -9.81
CA ASP A 341 11.77 -18.65 -8.74
C ASP A 341 10.83 -19.82 -8.48
N ALA A 342 11.39 -21.04 -8.45
CA ALA A 342 10.62 -22.26 -8.20
C ALA A 342 9.92 -22.25 -6.82
N SER A 343 10.44 -21.49 -5.85
CA SER A 343 9.83 -21.37 -4.52
C SER A 343 8.48 -20.63 -4.53
N PHE A 344 8.12 -19.98 -5.64
CA PHE A 344 6.81 -19.31 -5.80
C PHE A 344 5.74 -20.30 -6.27
N GLN A 345 6.12 -21.43 -6.82
CA GLN A 345 5.18 -22.42 -7.35
C GLN A 345 4.40 -23.09 -6.19
N GLY A 346 3.12 -23.33 -6.43
CA GLY A 346 2.24 -23.97 -5.44
C GLY A 346 1.78 -23.06 -4.28
N LYS A 347 2.18 -21.79 -4.26
CA LYS A 347 1.70 -20.81 -3.30
C LYS A 347 0.46 -20.11 -3.84
N ASN A 348 -0.57 -19.97 -3.00
CA ASN A 348 -1.85 -19.39 -3.38
C ASN A 348 -2.22 -18.17 -2.53
N ASP A 349 -1.34 -17.70 -1.63
CA ASP A 349 -1.62 -16.53 -0.81
C ASP A 349 -1.22 -15.26 -1.57
N PRO A 350 -2.15 -14.34 -1.84
CA PRO A 350 -1.85 -13.08 -2.50
C PRO A 350 -1.10 -12.08 -1.61
N SER A 351 -0.96 -12.36 -0.30
CA SER A 351 -0.24 -11.49 0.62
C SER A 351 1.28 -11.63 0.51
N GLY A 352 2.03 -10.62 1.01
CA GLY A 352 3.48 -10.64 1.05
C GLY A 352 4.09 -11.80 1.84
N ARG A 353 3.31 -12.42 2.73
CA ARG A 353 3.71 -13.61 3.49
C ARG A 353 4.13 -14.78 2.62
N ALA A 354 3.55 -14.92 1.43
CA ALA A 354 3.91 -15.99 0.49
C ALA A 354 5.39 -15.97 0.10
N VAL A 355 6.04 -14.82 0.14
CA VAL A 355 7.45 -14.61 -0.26
C VAL A 355 8.31 -14.02 0.87
N ALA A 356 7.86 -14.06 2.11
CA ALA A 356 8.62 -13.53 3.25
C ALA A 356 10.02 -14.18 3.39
N GLY A 357 10.16 -15.46 3.01
CA GLY A 357 11.44 -16.18 3.00
C GLY A 357 12.49 -15.59 2.05
N VAL A 358 12.12 -14.82 1.06
CA VAL A 358 13.07 -14.14 0.14
C VAL A 358 14.03 -13.24 0.91
N HIS A 359 13.53 -12.55 1.93
CA HIS A 359 14.37 -11.71 2.78
C HIS A 359 15.25 -12.50 3.75
N GLU A 360 14.73 -13.61 4.29
CA GLU A 360 15.53 -14.45 5.18
C GLU A 360 16.72 -15.05 4.46
N GLU A 361 16.57 -15.38 3.18
CA GLU A 361 17.67 -15.83 2.32
C GLU A 361 18.63 -14.70 1.94
N ALA A 362 18.09 -13.50 1.63
CA ALA A 362 18.90 -12.34 1.24
C ALA A 362 19.80 -11.83 2.37
N TYR A 363 19.44 -12.06 3.65
CA TYR A 363 20.17 -11.59 4.83
C TYR A 363 20.81 -12.73 5.66
N LYS A 364 20.78 -13.97 5.19
CA LYS A 364 21.62 -15.04 5.76
C LYS A 364 23.07 -14.81 5.33
N ASP A 365 23.97 -14.67 6.31
CA ASP A 365 25.41 -14.62 6.11
C ASP A 365 25.97 -15.96 5.61
#